data_3dfe9796e785e6977609bf841b2f3a65
#
_entry.id   3dfe9796e785e6977609bf841b2f3a65
#
_cell.length_a   1.000
_cell.length_b   1.000
_cell.length_c   1.000
_cell.angle_alpha   90.00
_cell.angle_beta   90.00
_cell.angle_gamma   90.00
#
_symmetry.space_group_name_H-M   'P 1'
#
loop_
_entity.id
_entity.type
_entity.pdbx_description
1 polymer ?
#
loop_
_entity_poly.entity_id
_entity_poly.type
_entity_poly.pdbx_seq_one_letter_code
_entity_poly.pdbx_strand_id
1 'polypeptide(L)'
;MNTSILPTYNRAPLAFERGEGSWLFTKNGDGYLDMGAGIAVNALGHSNSELVEALTSQANKLWHVSNLYEIPEQQRLAELMVDTTFADSVFFTNSGTESCELAVKMVRKFWHEKGQGERVEIITFDGSFHGRSSAGIAAAGSEKLTKGFGPMLPGFVHLPWSNHDAIEAAINEKTAAILIEPIQGEGGIRLLPDQCLKGLRDLCDKHDILLAVDEVQCGIGRTGRLFAHEWSGIEPDIAMVAKGIGGGFPLGAVLAKTSAASGMTAGTHGSTYGGNPLACSVGIKVLEIVNTPEFLNSVTKKSGLITQGLLGLIDKYPDIFEEIRGTGLMLGIKCKCPNLDFVQEGYEKAILTVPASDNVVRLLPALNITIEEINEALSRLEQTANSLRIAK
;
A
#
# COMPACT_ATOMS: atom_id res chain seq x y z
N MET A 1 23.14 5.86 21.45
CA MET A 1 22.72 7.26 21.61
C MET A 1 21.42 7.30 22.40
N ASN A 2 21.36 8.12 23.46
CA ASN A 2 20.07 8.40 24.09
C ASN A 2 19.22 9.21 23.08
N THR A 3 18.13 8.61 22.60
CA THR A 3 17.21 9.27 21.66
C THR A 3 15.93 9.61 22.40
N SER A 4 15.40 10.82 22.19
CA SER A 4 14.07 11.21 22.69
C SER A 4 12.92 10.53 21.95
N ILE A 5 13.23 9.78 20.89
CA ILE A 5 12.25 9.04 20.08
C ILE A 5 12.17 7.60 20.60
N LEU A 6 10.94 7.08 20.79
CA LEU A 6 10.73 5.70 21.19
C LEU A 6 11.46 4.74 20.23
N PRO A 7 12.17 3.73 20.76
CA PRO A 7 13.01 2.83 19.96
C PRO A 7 12.17 1.71 19.29
N THR A 8 11.09 2.09 18.60
CA THR A 8 10.18 1.17 17.90
C THR A 8 10.65 0.79 16.49
N TYR A 9 11.68 1.48 15.99
CA TYR A 9 12.26 1.24 14.67
C TYR A 9 13.75 0.88 14.78
N ASN A 10 14.16 -0.14 14.03
CA ASN A 10 15.56 -0.46 13.80
C ASN A 10 16.06 0.38 12.61
N ARG A 11 16.57 1.59 12.89
CA ARG A 11 16.98 2.54 11.84
C ARG A 11 18.36 2.21 11.28
N ALA A 12 18.50 2.29 9.95
CA ALA A 12 19.80 2.37 9.32
C ALA A 12 20.57 3.61 9.81
N PRO A 13 21.91 3.58 9.85
CA PRO A 13 22.73 4.72 10.27
C PRO A 13 22.85 5.76 9.14
N LEU A 14 21.76 6.04 8.44
CA LEU A 14 21.67 6.98 7.33
C LEU A 14 20.72 8.12 7.69
N ALA A 15 21.10 9.34 7.33
CA ALA A 15 20.29 10.53 7.48
C ALA A 15 20.31 11.33 6.18
N PHE A 16 19.13 11.61 5.64
CA PHE A 16 18.97 12.34 4.39
C PHE A 16 18.51 13.77 4.66
N GLU A 17 19.06 14.73 3.94
CA GLU A 17 18.74 16.16 4.06
C GLU A 17 17.81 16.62 2.94
N ARG A 18 17.94 16.04 1.74
CA ARG A 18 17.12 16.36 0.57
C ARG A 18 16.86 15.15 -0.29
N GLY A 19 15.83 15.24 -1.15
CA GLY A 19 15.51 14.26 -2.15
C GLY A 19 15.15 14.90 -3.47
N GLU A 20 15.39 14.21 -4.59
CA GLU A 20 15.07 14.65 -5.94
C GLU A 20 14.80 13.42 -6.83
N GLY A 21 13.59 13.33 -7.41
CA GLY A 21 13.20 12.15 -8.19
C GLY A 21 13.34 10.86 -7.39
N SER A 22 14.12 9.91 -7.87
CA SER A 22 14.40 8.64 -7.18
C SER A 22 15.62 8.71 -6.25
N TRP A 23 16.18 9.89 -6.00
CA TRP A 23 17.41 10.05 -5.23
C TRP A 23 17.18 10.71 -3.87
N LEU A 24 17.89 10.20 -2.87
CA LEU A 24 18.03 10.82 -1.56
C LEU A 24 19.49 11.19 -1.30
N PHE A 25 19.74 12.34 -0.69
CA PHE A 25 21.09 12.86 -0.47
C PHE A 25 21.31 13.11 1.01
N THR A 26 22.47 12.66 1.50
CA THR A 26 22.96 12.99 2.85
C THR A 26 23.41 14.45 2.91
N LYS A 27 23.66 14.93 4.12
CA LYS A 27 24.23 16.26 4.35
C LYS A 27 25.59 16.46 3.65
N ASN A 28 26.36 15.38 3.46
CA ASN A 28 27.66 15.43 2.78
C ASN A 28 27.54 15.42 1.25
N GLY A 29 26.33 15.24 0.73
CA GLY A 29 26.07 15.18 -0.71
C GLY A 29 26.10 13.75 -1.30
N ASP A 30 26.30 12.71 -0.46
CA ASP A 30 26.26 11.31 -0.94
C ASP A 30 24.87 10.97 -1.42
N GLY A 31 24.75 10.51 -2.68
CA GLY A 31 23.49 10.17 -3.32
C GLY A 31 23.13 8.69 -3.20
N TYR A 32 21.93 8.39 -2.71
CA TYR A 32 21.38 7.04 -2.62
C TYR A 32 20.19 6.91 -3.56
N LEU A 33 20.20 5.86 -4.39
CA LEU A 33 19.07 5.55 -5.26
C LEU A 33 17.98 4.83 -4.44
N ASP A 34 16.81 5.45 -4.34
CA ASP A 34 15.71 4.99 -3.48
C ASP A 34 14.75 4.07 -4.24
N MET A 35 14.97 2.77 -4.12
CA MET A 35 14.07 1.74 -4.64
C MET A 35 12.96 1.36 -3.64
N GLY A 36 12.78 2.13 -2.57
CA GLY A 36 11.75 1.93 -1.55
C GLY A 36 10.65 2.99 -1.58
N ALA A 37 10.96 4.20 -2.03
CA ALA A 37 10.04 5.35 -2.10
C ALA A 37 9.19 5.56 -0.83
N GLY A 38 9.83 5.44 0.37
CA GLY A 38 9.12 5.53 1.64
C GLY A 38 8.12 4.39 1.88
N ILE A 39 8.37 3.22 1.34
CA ILE A 39 7.48 2.03 1.28
C ILE A 39 6.25 2.34 0.40
N ALA A 40 6.52 2.64 -0.87
CA ALA A 40 5.53 2.97 -1.91
C ALA A 40 4.69 4.24 -1.63
N VAL A 41 5.21 5.18 -0.84
CA VAL A 41 4.53 6.44 -0.50
C VAL A 41 4.82 7.53 -1.53
N ASN A 42 6.10 7.75 -1.85
CA ASN A 42 6.52 8.79 -2.80
C ASN A 42 6.30 8.32 -4.25
N ALA A 43 5.02 8.21 -4.64
CA ALA A 43 4.64 7.65 -5.94
C ALA A 43 5.26 8.41 -7.13
N LEU A 44 5.44 9.73 -7.01
CA LEU A 44 6.00 10.61 -8.03
C LEU A 44 7.45 11.06 -7.72
N GLY A 45 8.14 10.32 -6.83
CA GLY A 45 9.49 10.64 -6.39
C GLY A 45 9.56 11.78 -5.37
N HIS A 46 10.80 12.05 -4.94
CA HIS A 46 11.07 13.10 -3.96
C HIS A 46 11.01 14.48 -4.61
N SER A 47 10.46 15.44 -3.87
CA SER A 47 10.42 16.86 -4.26
C SER A 47 9.83 17.09 -5.66
N ASN A 48 8.81 16.31 -6.05
CA ASN A 48 8.13 16.50 -7.34
C ASN A 48 7.58 17.93 -7.42
N SER A 49 7.98 18.68 -8.46
CA SER A 49 7.70 20.12 -8.60
C SER A 49 6.20 20.42 -8.65
N GLU A 50 5.40 19.58 -9.31
CA GLU A 50 3.95 19.80 -9.41
C GLU A 50 3.25 19.57 -8.06
N LEU A 51 3.72 18.58 -7.27
CA LEU A 51 3.20 18.36 -5.91
C LEU A 51 3.62 19.47 -4.95
N VAL A 52 4.88 19.94 -5.05
CA VAL A 52 5.37 21.08 -4.27
C VAL A 52 4.58 22.34 -4.59
N GLU A 53 4.30 22.61 -5.86
CA GLU A 53 3.50 23.75 -6.30
C GLU A 53 2.06 23.67 -5.77
N ALA A 54 1.38 22.52 -5.93
CA ALA A 54 0.04 22.29 -5.41
C ALA A 54 -0.03 22.53 -3.90
N LEU A 55 0.91 21.96 -3.14
CA LEU A 55 1.01 22.14 -1.70
C LEU A 55 1.25 23.60 -1.32
N THR A 56 2.22 24.27 -1.94
CA THR A 56 2.59 25.67 -1.65
C THR A 56 1.47 26.63 -2.00
N SER A 57 0.82 26.43 -3.14
CA SER A 57 -0.33 27.23 -3.56
C SER A 57 -1.46 27.14 -2.54
N GLN A 58 -1.78 25.93 -2.05
CA GLN A 58 -2.81 25.72 -1.04
C GLN A 58 -2.37 26.23 0.34
N ALA A 59 -1.09 26.05 0.70
CA ALA A 59 -0.55 26.52 1.98
C ALA A 59 -0.65 28.05 2.14
N ASN A 60 -0.62 28.79 1.06
CA ASN A 60 -0.84 30.25 1.06
C ASN A 60 -2.31 30.67 1.18
N LYS A 61 -3.26 29.72 1.15
CA LYS A 61 -4.70 29.98 1.26
C LYS A 61 -5.25 29.51 2.59
N LEU A 62 -5.29 28.19 2.78
CA LEU A 62 -5.93 27.57 3.93
C LEU A 62 -5.33 26.18 4.19
N TRP A 63 -4.86 25.93 5.41
CA TRP A 63 -4.25 24.66 5.78
C TRP A 63 -5.26 23.65 6.27
N HIS A 64 -6.16 24.11 7.14
CA HIS A 64 -7.12 23.26 7.83
C HIS A 64 -8.37 24.05 8.17
N VAL A 65 -9.50 23.41 8.01
CA VAL A 65 -10.80 23.79 8.54
C VAL A 65 -11.51 22.50 8.97
N SER A 66 -12.38 22.58 9.97
CA SER A 66 -13.14 21.41 10.42
C SER A 66 -14.05 20.86 9.31
N ASN A 67 -14.24 19.53 9.30
CA ASN A 67 -15.29 18.87 8.50
C ASN A 67 -16.72 19.29 8.88
N LEU A 68 -16.88 20.28 9.74
CA LEU A 68 -18.16 20.99 9.97
C LEU A 68 -18.48 21.96 8.83
N TYR A 69 -17.55 22.26 7.97
CA TYR A 69 -17.68 23.17 6.84
C TYR A 69 -17.38 22.44 5.54
N GLU A 70 -17.87 22.98 4.43
CA GLU A 70 -17.53 22.47 3.10
C GLU A 70 -16.06 22.78 2.77
N ILE A 71 -15.38 21.82 2.17
CA ILE A 71 -13.99 21.92 1.73
C ILE A 71 -13.95 21.63 0.23
N PRO A 72 -13.81 22.65 -0.62
CA PRO A 72 -13.86 22.48 -2.08
C PRO A 72 -12.83 21.49 -2.62
N GLU A 73 -11.62 21.50 -2.08
CA GLU A 73 -10.54 20.58 -2.48
C GLU A 73 -10.90 19.13 -2.14
N GLN A 74 -11.57 18.91 -0.99
CA GLN A 74 -12.05 17.60 -0.58
C GLN A 74 -13.13 17.08 -1.53
N GLN A 75 -14.11 17.94 -1.84
CA GLN A 75 -15.17 17.62 -2.78
C GLN A 75 -14.60 17.27 -4.17
N ARG A 76 -13.65 18.10 -4.66
CA ARG A 76 -13.02 17.88 -5.96
C ARG A 76 -12.25 16.56 -6.01
N LEU A 77 -11.49 16.22 -4.97
CA LEU A 77 -10.78 14.94 -4.89
C LEU A 77 -11.74 13.76 -4.85
N ALA A 78 -12.84 13.87 -4.09
CA ALA A 78 -13.87 12.84 -4.03
C ALA A 78 -14.52 12.61 -5.41
N GLU A 79 -14.89 13.67 -6.12
CA GLU A 79 -15.43 13.60 -7.47
C GLU A 79 -14.48 12.88 -8.42
N LEU A 80 -13.19 13.25 -8.43
CA LEU A 80 -12.19 12.58 -9.26
C LEU A 80 -12.08 11.07 -8.97
N MET A 81 -12.19 10.69 -7.70
CA MET A 81 -12.14 9.28 -7.32
C MET A 81 -13.41 8.53 -7.72
N VAL A 82 -14.58 9.12 -7.53
CA VAL A 82 -15.87 8.53 -7.91
C VAL A 82 -15.97 8.40 -9.44
N ASP A 83 -15.60 9.42 -10.18
CA ASP A 83 -15.69 9.43 -11.64
C ASP A 83 -14.77 8.38 -12.31
N THR A 84 -13.75 7.92 -11.61
CA THR A 84 -12.70 7.06 -12.19
C THR A 84 -12.61 5.68 -11.57
N THR A 85 -13.49 5.33 -10.62
CA THR A 85 -13.47 4.05 -9.91
C THR A 85 -14.87 3.43 -9.80
N PHE A 86 -14.97 2.31 -9.10
CA PHE A 86 -16.24 1.63 -8.79
C PHE A 86 -17.08 2.33 -7.71
N ALA A 87 -16.49 3.28 -6.99
CA ALA A 87 -17.08 3.84 -5.77
C ALA A 87 -18.13 4.92 -6.08
N ASP A 88 -19.13 4.99 -5.23
CA ASP A 88 -20.16 6.05 -5.26
C ASP A 88 -19.84 7.15 -4.23
N SER A 89 -18.99 6.86 -3.25
CA SER A 89 -18.64 7.79 -2.17
C SER A 89 -17.25 7.54 -1.61
N VAL A 90 -16.67 8.58 -1.01
CA VAL A 90 -15.32 8.58 -0.43
C VAL A 90 -15.34 9.21 0.96
N PHE A 91 -14.63 8.61 1.90
CA PHE A 91 -14.27 9.23 3.17
C PHE A 91 -12.76 9.39 3.27
N PHE A 92 -12.27 10.58 3.55
CA PHE A 92 -10.84 10.85 3.65
C PHE A 92 -10.29 10.63 5.06
N THR A 93 -9.13 10.01 5.12
CA THR A 93 -8.33 9.72 6.31
C THR A 93 -6.93 10.29 6.16
N ASN A 94 -6.03 10.05 7.13
CA ASN A 94 -4.64 10.53 7.06
C ASN A 94 -3.64 9.39 6.81
N SER A 95 -4.11 8.14 6.91
CA SER A 95 -3.23 6.96 6.84
C SER A 95 -4.01 5.69 6.47
N GLY A 96 -3.30 4.66 6.00
CA GLY A 96 -3.89 3.34 5.75
C GLY A 96 -4.45 2.68 7.02
N THR A 97 -3.84 2.93 8.17
CA THR A 97 -4.36 2.45 9.46
C THR A 97 -5.75 3.01 9.75
N GLU A 98 -5.97 4.33 9.54
CA GLU A 98 -7.29 4.94 9.70
C GLU A 98 -8.29 4.44 8.66
N SER A 99 -7.82 4.19 7.43
CA SER A 99 -8.66 3.62 6.37
C SER A 99 -9.13 2.20 6.75
N CYS A 100 -8.26 1.39 7.34
CA CYS A 100 -8.63 0.06 7.84
C CYS A 100 -9.67 0.14 8.97
N GLU A 101 -9.47 1.02 9.95
CA GLU A 101 -10.42 1.23 11.05
C GLU A 101 -11.82 1.59 10.52
N LEU A 102 -11.88 2.48 9.54
CA LEU A 102 -13.15 2.85 8.92
C LEU A 102 -13.76 1.70 8.13
N ALA A 103 -12.98 0.96 7.34
CA ALA A 103 -13.49 -0.17 6.55
C ALA A 103 -14.12 -1.24 7.46
N VAL A 104 -13.45 -1.60 8.56
CA VAL A 104 -13.98 -2.55 9.56
C VAL A 104 -15.28 -2.02 10.20
N LYS A 105 -15.31 -0.74 10.55
CA LYS A 105 -16.52 -0.10 11.10
C LYS A 105 -17.67 -0.09 10.07
N MET A 106 -17.37 0.21 8.81
CA MET A 106 -18.35 0.26 7.72
C MET A 106 -18.98 -1.11 7.49
N VAL A 107 -18.16 -2.17 7.40
CA VAL A 107 -18.63 -3.56 7.29
C VAL A 107 -19.60 -3.92 8.41
N ARG A 108 -19.22 -3.68 9.66
CA ARG A 108 -20.04 -4.02 10.82
C ARG A 108 -21.30 -3.18 10.90
N LYS A 109 -21.22 -1.89 10.58
CA LYS A 109 -22.36 -0.97 10.57
C LYS A 109 -23.38 -1.33 9.49
N PHE A 110 -22.92 -1.73 8.29
CA PHE A 110 -23.78 -2.23 7.21
C PHE A 110 -24.71 -3.37 7.68
N TRP A 111 -24.15 -4.39 8.33
CA TRP A 111 -24.93 -5.54 8.82
C TRP A 111 -25.85 -5.18 9.99
N HIS A 112 -25.40 -4.28 10.85
CA HIS A 112 -26.24 -3.76 11.93
C HIS A 112 -27.50 -3.07 11.39
N GLU A 113 -27.34 -2.19 10.39
CA GLU A 113 -28.49 -1.49 9.78
C GLU A 113 -29.44 -2.42 9.01
N LYS A 114 -28.95 -3.53 8.52
CA LYS A 114 -29.78 -4.60 7.94
C LYS A 114 -30.52 -5.45 8.99
N GLY A 115 -30.37 -5.16 10.27
CA GLY A 115 -30.95 -5.95 11.36
C GLY A 115 -30.25 -7.29 11.59
N GLN A 116 -29.04 -7.46 11.09
CA GLN A 116 -28.20 -8.66 11.19
C GLN A 116 -26.92 -8.36 11.97
N GLY A 117 -27.04 -7.70 13.12
CA GLY A 117 -25.90 -7.24 13.92
C GLY A 117 -24.97 -8.34 14.45
N GLU A 118 -25.35 -9.60 14.33
CA GLU A 118 -24.51 -10.76 14.64
C GLU A 118 -23.45 -11.05 13.54
N ARG A 119 -23.63 -10.52 12.33
CA ARG A 119 -22.67 -10.64 11.23
C ARG A 119 -21.54 -9.64 11.43
N VAL A 120 -20.53 -10.04 12.17
CA VAL A 120 -19.38 -9.21 12.57
C VAL A 120 -18.02 -9.81 12.19
N GLU A 121 -18.01 -11.06 11.74
CA GLU A 121 -16.76 -11.78 11.39
C GLU A 121 -16.24 -11.34 10.03
N ILE A 122 -14.97 -10.95 10.01
CA ILE A 122 -14.24 -10.56 8.79
C ILE A 122 -13.14 -11.59 8.55
N ILE A 123 -13.20 -12.27 7.42
CA ILE A 123 -12.16 -13.20 6.99
C ILE A 123 -10.95 -12.41 6.51
N THR A 124 -9.77 -12.75 7.02
CA THR A 124 -8.47 -12.18 6.66
C THR A 124 -7.45 -13.29 6.42
N PHE A 125 -6.23 -12.96 5.97
CA PHE A 125 -5.27 -13.96 5.51
C PHE A 125 -3.91 -13.84 6.20
N ASP A 126 -3.26 -14.98 6.42
CA ASP A 126 -1.92 -15.04 6.97
C ASP A 126 -0.93 -14.20 6.14
N GLY A 127 -0.10 -13.44 6.83
CA GLY A 127 0.89 -12.55 6.21
C GLY A 127 0.34 -11.18 5.80
N SER A 128 -0.94 -10.90 6.05
CA SER A 128 -1.54 -9.60 5.77
C SER A 128 -1.01 -8.49 6.70
N PHE A 129 -1.12 -7.26 6.21
CA PHE A 129 -0.77 -6.06 6.98
C PHE A 129 -1.79 -4.95 6.73
N HIS A 130 -2.65 -4.70 7.71
CA HIS A 130 -3.74 -3.71 7.62
C HIS A 130 -3.54 -2.50 8.57
N GLY A 131 -2.30 -2.25 9.00
CA GLY A 131 -1.99 -1.13 9.89
C GLY A 131 -1.55 -1.56 11.29
N ARG A 132 -1.38 -0.57 12.17
CA ARG A 132 -0.86 -0.74 13.54
C ARG A 132 -1.86 -0.35 14.64
N SER A 133 -3.07 0.04 14.29
CA SER A 133 -4.19 0.24 15.21
C SER A 133 -4.80 -1.08 15.66
N SER A 134 -5.70 -1.04 16.63
CA SER A 134 -6.30 -2.24 17.23
C SER A 134 -7.02 -3.12 16.21
N ALA A 135 -7.79 -2.54 15.27
CA ALA A 135 -8.41 -3.33 14.21
C ALA A 135 -7.37 -3.88 13.23
N GLY A 136 -6.38 -3.07 12.83
CA GLY A 136 -5.34 -3.49 11.89
C GLY A 136 -4.49 -4.64 12.39
N ILE A 137 -4.04 -4.62 13.66
CA ILE A 137 -3.26 -5.72 14.24
C ILE A 137 -4.13 -6.97 14.49
N ALA A 138 -5.41 -6.78 14.86
CA ALA A 138 -6.34 -7.88 15.01
C ALA A 138 -6.65 -8.55 13.66
N ALA A 139 -6.81 -7.76 12.59
CA ALA A 139 -7.03 -8.24 11.23
C ALA A 139 -5.81 -9.00 10.68
N ALA A 140 -4.59 -8.57 10.99
CA ALA A 140 -3.36 -9.25 10.56
C ALA A 140 -3.12 -10.58 11.29
N GLY A 141 -3.57 -10.75 12.53
CA GLY A 141 -3.46 -11.98 13.33
C GLY A 141 -2.05 -12.42 13.65
N SER A 142 -1.03 -11.69 13.26
CA SER A 142 0.37 -12.02 13.46
C SER A 142 0.79 -11.84 14.92
N GLU A 143 1.35 -12.89 15.56
CA GLU A 143 1.86 -12.81 16.94
C GLU A 143 2.87 -11.67 17.11
N LYS A 144 3.69 -11.41 16.11
CA LYS A 144 4.64 -10.28 16.11
C LYS A 144 3.96 -8.92 16.30
N LEU A 145 2.73 -8.77 15.84
CA LEU A 145 1.97 -7.51 15.94
C LEU A 145 1.04 -7.46 17.15
N THR A 146 0.58 -8.62 17.63
CA THR A 146 -0.46 -8.71 18.66
C THR A 146 0.05 -8.95 20.07
N LYS A 147 1.26 -9.55 20.22
CA LYS A 147 1.83 -9.91 21.51
C LYS A 147 1.96 -8.73 22.46
N GLY A 148 1.28 -8.81 23.59
CA GLY A 148 1.30 -7.79 24.64
C GLY A 148 0.33 -6.62 24.45
N PHE A 149 -0.47 -6.60 23.36
CA PHE A 149 -1.44 -5.52 23.06
C PHE A 149 -2.90 -5.96 23.23
N GLY A 150 -3.15 -7.11 23.85
CA GLY A 150 -4.52 -7.60 24.09
C GLY A 150 -5.31 -6.82 25.15
N PRO A 151 -6.64 -7.04 25.22
CA PRO A 151 -7.39 -7.97 24.38
C PRO A 151 -7.54 -7.47 22.94
N MET A 152 -7.50 -8.39 21.97
CA MET A 152 -7.68 -8.05 20.56
C MET A 152 -9.14 -7.71 20.26
N LEU A 153 -9.36 -6.84 19.28
CA LEU A 153 -10.70 -6.62 18.73
C LEU A 153 -11.23 -7.94 18.16
N PRO A 154 -12.39 -8.47 18.65
CA PRO A 154 -12.92 -9.75 18.20
C PRO A 154 -13.55 -9.66 16.80
N GLY A 155 -13.81 -10.83 16.19
CA GLY A 155 -14.51 -10.97 14.93
C GLY A 155 -13.59 -10.95 13.71
N PHE A 156 -12.36 -11.43 13.83
CA PHE A 156 -11.49 -11.74 12.70
C PHE A 156 -11.25 -13.25 12.61
N VAL A 157 -11.38 -13.79 11.40
CA VAL A 157 -11.12 -15.19 11.08
C VAL A 157 -9.92 -15.23 10.15
N HIS A 158 -8.78 -15.76 10.66
CA HIS A 158 -7.53 -15.80 9.90
C HIS A 158 -7.43 -17.11 9.12
N LEU A 159 -7.18 -17.05 7.84
CA LEU A 159 -7.04 -18.21 6.97
C LEU A 159 -5.65 -18.24 6.32
N PRO A 160 -5.13 -19.44 6.04
CA PRO A 160 -3.91 -19.57 5.27
C PRO A 160 -4.04 -18.92 3.87
N TRP A 161 -2.98 -18.23 3.45
CA TRP A 161 -2.89 -17.71 2.09
C TRP A 161 -2.95 -18.85 1.06
N SER A 162 -3.68 -18.66 -0.04
CA SER A 162 -3.84 -19.62 -1.15
C SER A 162 -4.57 -20.95 -0.84
N ASN A 163 -5.42 -20.98 0.19
CA ASN A 163 -6.26 -22.15 0.46
C ASN A 163 -7.74 -21.81 0.19
N HIS A 164 -8.21 -22.03 -1.05
CA HIS A 164 -9.57 -21.71 -1.48
C HIS A 164 -10.64 -22.52 -0.75
N ASP A 165 -10.42 -23.82 -0.53
CA ASP A 165 -11.38 -24.68 0.17
C ASP A 165 -11.61 -24.21 1.61
N ALA A 166 -10.55 -23.73 2.27
CA ALA A 166 -10.66 -23.17 3.62
C ALA A 166 -11.52 -21.89 3.66
N ILE A 167 -11.53 -21.09 2.59
CA ILE A 167 -12.30 -19.85 2.57
C ILE A 167 -13.80 -20.17 2.57
N GLU A 168 -14.26 -21.03 1.66
CA GLU A 168 -15.67 -21.40 1.58
C GLU A 168 -16.14 -22.13 2.85
N ALA A 169 -15.30 -23.01 3.40
CA ALA A 169 -15.59 -23.73 4.65
C ALA A 169 -15.67 -22.81 5.88
N ALA A 170 -14.98 -21.67 5.87
CA ALA A 170 -15.00 -20.72 6.97
C ALA A 170 -16.21 -19.77 6.97
N ILE A 171 -16.89 -19.63 5.82
CA ILE A 171 -18.08 -18.78 5.71
C ILE A 171 -19.23 -19.39 6.50
N ASN A 172 -19.80 -18.60 7.39
CA ASN A 172 -20.92 -18.98 8.26
C ASN A 172 -21.91 -17.81 8.41
N GLU A 173 -22.95 -17.99 9.18
CA GLU A 173 -24.01 -16.98 9.41
C GLU A 173 -23.52 -15.69 10.09
N LYS A 174 -22.33 -15.69 10.72
CA LYS A 174 -21.73 -14.50 11.34
C LYS A 174 -20.75 -13.80 10.40
N THR A 175 -20.43 -14.37 9.25
CA THR A 175 -19.48 -13.80 8.30
C THR A 175 -20.07 -12.54 7.68
N ALA A 176 -19.35 -11.44 7.81
CA ALA A 176 -19.71 -10.11 7.33
C ALA A 176 -19.01 -9.73 6.04
N ALA A 177 -17.73 -10.07 5.91
CA ALA A 177 -16.91 -9.67 4.79
C ALA A 177 -15.65 -10.55 4.63
N ILE A 178 -15.04 -10.47 3.47
CA ILE A 178 -13.64 -10.84 3.23
C ILE A 178 -12.84 -9.56 3.08
N LEU A 179 -11.71 -9.45 3.80
CA LEU A 179 -10.75 -8.34 3.69
C LEU A 179 -9.42 -8.90 3.16
N ILE A 180 -8.95 -8.38 2.03
CA ILE A 180 -7.76 -8.89 1.36
C ILE A 180 -6.93 -7.78 0.71
N GLU A 181 -5.61 -7.96 0.71
CA GLU A 181 -4.69 -7.20 -0.15
C GLU A 181 -4.59 -7.90 -1.52
N PRO A 182 -4.81 -7.24 -2.67
CA PRO A 182 -4.51 -7.85 -3.98
C PRO A 182 -3.05 -8.28 -4.12
N ILE A 183 -2.14 -7.57 -3.44
CA ILE A 183 -0.74 -7.94 -3.29
C ILE A 183 -0.33 -7.70 -1.83
N GLN A 184 -0.04 -8.77 -1.10
CA GLN A 184 0.50 -8.64 0.26
C GLN A 184 1.90 -8.07 0.23
N GLY A 185 2.05 -6.80 0.62
CA GLY A 185 3.33 -6.12 0.61
C GLY A 185 4.28 -6.63 1.69
N GLU A 186 3.85 -6.59 2.94
CA GLU A 186 4.64 -7.03 4.11
C GLU A 186 4.79 -8.55 4.16
N GLY A 187 3.86 -9.30 3.60
CA GLY A 187 3.86 -10.75 3.51
C GLY A 187 4.92 -11.33 2.55
N GLY A 188 5.68 -10.49 1.83
CA GLY A 188 6.72 -10.91 0.90
C GLY A 188 6.33 -10.81 -0.56
N ILE A 189 5.63 -9.76 -0.93
CA ILE A 189 5.14 -9.48 -2.30
C ILE A 189 4.38 -10.68 -2.86
N ARG A 190 3.37 -11.12 -2.12
CA ARG A 190 2.52 -12.23 -2.53
C ARG A 190 1.38 -11.71 -3.38
N LEU A 191 1.48 -11.95 -4.68
CA LEU A 191 0.44 -11.60 -5.65
C LEU A 191 -0.71 -12.59 -5.57
N LEU A 192 -1.94 -12.09 -5.43
CA LEU A 192 -3.14 -12.89 -5.61
C LEU A 192 -3.42 -13.00 -7.13
N PRO A 193 -3.48 -14.21 -7.70
CA PRO A 193 -3.84 -14.38 -9.10
C PRO A 193 -5.21 -13.76 -9.43
N ASP A 194 -5.36 -13.16 -10.61
CA ASP A 194 -6.59 -12.47 -11.02
C ASP A 194 -7.84 -13.35 -10.92
N GLN A 195 -7.74 -14.62 -11.32
CA GLN A 195 -8.83 -15.57 -11.19
C GLN A 195 -9.21 -15.85 -9.73
N CYS A 196 -8.26 -15.74 -8.79
CA CYS A 196 -8.56 -15.95 -7.37
C CYS A 196 -9.33 -14.76 -6.79
N LEU A 197 -8.94 -13.52 -7.14
CA LEU A 197 -9.69 -12.34 -6.69
C LEU A 197 -11.10 -12.32 -7.30
N LYS A 198 -11.24 -12.75 -8.57
CA LYS A 198 -12.53 -12.93 -9.21
C LYS A 198 -13.38 -13.99 -8.50
N GLY A 199 -12.79 -15.14 -8.16
CA GLY A 199 -13.46 -16.17 -7.37
C GLY A 199 -13.88 -15.69 -5.97
N LEU A 200 -13.11 -14.81 -5.32
CA LEU A 200 -13.52 -14.19 -4.05
C LEU A 200 -14.72 -13.26 -4.24
N ARG A 201 -14.79 -12.50 -5.33
CA ARG A 201 -15.97 -11.68 -5.63
C ARG A 201 -17.21 -12.55 -5.83
N ASP A 202 -17.09 -13.60 -6.67
CA ASP A 202 -18.18 -14.55 -6.92
C ASP A 202 -18.64 -15.23 -5.62
N LEU A 203 -17.70 -15.58 -4.74
CA LEU A 203 -17.98 -16.19 -3.43
C LEU A 203 -18.72 -15.22 -2.50
N CYS A 204 -18.27 -13.96 -2.46
CA CYS A 204 -18.94 -12.92 -1.68
C CYS A 204 -20.38 -12.70 -2.17
N ASP A 205 -20.59 -12.65 -3.48
CA ASP A 205 -21.92 -12.50 -4.08
C ASP A 205 -22.83 -13.70 -3.76
N LYS A 206 -22.28 -14.92 -3.85
CA LYS A 206 -23.00 -16.16 -3.54
C LYS A 206 -23.51 -16.21 -2.09
N HIS A 207 -22.72 -15.69 -1.15
CA HIS A 207 -23.01 -15.77 0.28
C HIS A 207 -23.57 -14.45 0.88
N ASP A 208 -23.87 -13.46 0.02
CA ASP A 208 -24.32 -12.12 0.45
C ASP A 208 -23.41 -11.55 1.56
N ILE A 209 -22.09 -11.53 1.30
CA ILE A 209 -21.07 -10.89 2.16
C ILE A 209 -20.29 -9.82 1.39
N LEU A 210 -19.69 -8.86 2.11
CA LEU A 210 -18.95 -7.78 1.48
C LEU A 210 -17.53 -8.22 1.09
N LEU A 211 -17.03 -7.67 -0.02
CA LEU A 211 -15.61 -7.75 -0.39
C LEU A 211 -14.95 -6.39 -0.12
N ALA A 212 -14.01 -6.36 0.82
CA ALA A 212 -13.16 -5.21 1.10
C ALA A 212 -11.74 -5.49 0.59
N VAL A 213 -11.19 -4.57 -0.21
CA VAL A 213 -9.81 -4.69 -0.71
C VAL A 213 -8.90 -3.63 -0.09
N ASP A 214 -7.72 -4.05 0.33
CA ASP A 214 -6.68 -3.15 0.81
C ASP A 214 -5.72 -2.80 -0.33
N GLU A 215 -5.94 -1.63 -0.90
CA GLU A 215 -5.14 -1.04 -1.98
C GLU A 215 -4.10 -0.02 -1.46
N VAL A 216 -3.84 -0.01 -0.16
CA VAL A 216 -2.94 0.97 0.48
C VAL A 216 -1.54 0.92 -0.10
N GLN A 217 -1.02 -0.26 -0.44
CA GLN A 217 0.32 -0.39 -1.01
C GLN A 217 0.33 -0.63 -2.51
N CYS A 218 -0.66 -1.35 -3.05
CA CYS A 218 -0.72 -1.76 -4.46
C CYS A 218 -1.53 -0.82 -5.36
N GLY A 219 -2.31 0.11 -4.79
CA GLY A 219 -3.10 1.08 -5.53
C GLY A 219 -2.30 2.28 -6.09
N ILE A 220 -3.03 3.23 -6.61
CA ILE A 220 -2.51 4.51 -7.15
C ILE A 220 -1.43 4.29 -8.21
N GLY A 221 -1.75 3.49 -9.23
CA GLY A 221 -0.90 3.28 -10.39
C GLY A 221 0.23 2.27 -10.20
N ARG A 222 0.45 1.74 -8.99
CA ARG A 222 1.60 0.91 -8.63
C ARG A 222 1.76 -0.34 -9.49
N THR A 223 0.65 -0.93 -9.93
CA THR A 223 0.63 -2.14 -10.75
C THR A 223 0.48 -1.89 -12.26
N GLY A 224 0.36 -0.61 -12.69
CA GLY A 224 0.07 -0.24 -14.08
C GLY A 224 -1.43 -0.09 -14.37
N ARG A 225 -2.28 -0.20 -13.35
CA ARG A 225 -3.67 0.23 -13.30
C ARG A 225 -3.84 1.18 -12.13
N LEU A 226 -4.92 1.96 -12.09
CA LEU A 226 -5.16 2.86 -10.95
C LEU A 226 -5.25 2.07 -9.66
N PHE A 227 -5.99 0.96 -9.67
CA PHE A 227 -6.06 -0.02 -8.58
C PHE A 227 -5.71 -1.43 -9.06
N ALA A 228 -5.12 -2.22 -8.17
CA ALA A 228 -4.67 -3.57 -8.50
C ALA A 228 -5.84 -4.52 -8.81
N HIS A 229 -7.00 -4.35 -8.14
CA HIS A 229 -8.18 -5.19 -8.41
C HIS A 229 -8.74 -5.04 -9.83
N GLU A 230 -8.41 -3.94 -10.53
CA GLU A 230 -8.85 -3.72 -11.92
C GLU A 230 -8.27 -4.76 -12.91
N TRP A 231 -7.13 -5.38 -12.59
CA TRP A 231 -6.57 -6.48 -13.40
C TRP A 231 -7.49 -7.70 -13.43
N SER A 232 -8.19 -7.94 -12.34
CA SER A 232 -9.17 -9.03 -12.23
C SER A 232 -10.53 -8.68 -12.82
N GLY A 233 -10.76 -7.43 -13.20
CA GLY A 233 -12.04 -6.96 -13.77
C GLY A 233 -13.21 -7.04 -12.78
N ILE A 234 -12.94 -6.96 -11.47
CA ILE A 234 -13.95 -6.98 -10.42
C ILE A 234 -14.13 -5.59 -9.81
N GLU A 235 -15.27 -5.40 -9.17
CA GLU A 235 -15.56 -4.26 -8.32
C GLU A 235 -15.73 -4.71 -6.88
N PRO A 236 -14.90 -4.26 -5.94
CA PRO A 236 -15.13 -4.50 -4.52
C PRO A 236 -16.31 -3.67 -4.00
N ASP A 237 -16.76 -3.96 -2.78
CA ASP A 237 -17.76 -3.13 -2.10
C ASP A 237 -17.09 -1.96 -1.37
N ILE A 238 -15.87 -2.18 -0.87
CA ILE A 238 -15.06 -1.22 -0.11
C ILE A 238 -13.60 -1.35 -0.56
N ALA A 239 -12.91 -0.23 -0.77
CA ALA A 239 -11.47 -0.20 -0.98
C ALA A 239 -10.78 0.81 -0.04
N MET A 240 -9.68 0.37 0.57
CA MET A 240 -8.82 1.22 1.40
C MET A 240 -7.66 1.75 0.59
N VAL A 241 -7.38 3.04 0.70
CA VAL A 241 -6.34 3.74 -0.05
C VAL A 241 -5.50 4.59 0.90
N ALA A 242 -4.20 4.70 0.67
CA ALA A 242 -3.30 5.65 1.31
C ALA A 242 -1.97 5.72 0.53
N LYS A 243 -0.87 6.02 1.22
CA LYS A 243 0.49 6.04 0.65
C LYS A 243 0.57 6.84 -0.64
N GLY A 244 0.55 6.16 -1.79
CA GLY A 244 0.74 6.77 -3.11
C GLY A 244 -0.18 7.94 -3.41
N ILE A 245 -1.42 7.95 -2.90
CA ILE A 245 -2.36 9.05 -3.14
C ILE A 245 -1.88 10.37 -2.54
N GLY A 246 -1.11 10.32 -1.47
CA GLY A 246 -0.53 11.52 -0.85
C GLY A 246 0.79 11.95 -1.49
N GLY A 247 1.42 11.12 -2.33
CA GLY A 247 2.69 11.45 -2.99
C GLY A 247 3.82 11.86 -2.03
N GLY A 248 3.74 11.48 -0.75
CA GLY A 248 4.61 11.90 0.35
C GLY A 248 3.89 12.65 1.46
N PHE A 249 2.75 13.28 1.18
CA PHE A 249 1.91 13.95 2.18
C PHE A 249 0.95 12.93 2.85
N PRO A 250 0.69 13.03 4.17
CA PRO A 250 -0.26 12.15 4.86
C PRO A 250 -1.68 12.29 4.30
N LEU A 251 -2.13 11.26 3.59
CA LEU A 251 -3.47 11.17 3.02
C LEU A 251 -3.86 9.69 2.89
N GLY A 252 -5.10 9.39 3.22
CA GLY A 252 -5.75 8.13 2.96
C GLY A 252 -7.21 8.35 2.59
N ALA A 253 -7.87 7.29 2.15
CA ALA A 253 -9.29 7.30 1.84
C ALA A 253 -9.89 5.90 1.98
N VAL A 254 -11.20 5.86 2.17
CA VAL A 254 -12.01 4.66 1.97
C VAL A 254 -13.02 4.97 0.89
N LEU A 255 -13.01 4.18 -0.16
CA LEU A 255 -13.95 4.21 -1.28
C LEU A 255 -15.01 3.15 -1.03
N ALA A 256 -16.27 3.48 -1.27
CA ALA A 256 -17.35 2.53 -1.06
C ALA A 256 -18.51 2.70 -2.04
N LYS A 257 -19.14 1.57 -2.38
CA LYS A 257 -20.45 1.57 -3.04
C LYS A 257 -21.52 2.12 -2.08
N THR A 258 -22.52 2.80 -2.60
CA THR A 258 -23.66 3.31 -1.82
C THR A 258 -24.29 2.24 -0.93
N SER A 259 -24.40 1.01 -1.42
CA SER A 259 -24.92 -0.13 -0.67
C SER A 259 -24.09 -0.40 0.59
N ALA A 260 -22.76 -0.51 0.45
CA ALA A 260 -21.85 -0.79 1.57
C ALA A 260 -21.77 0.38 2.57
N ALA A 261 -21.89 1.62 2.08
CA ALA A 261 -21.84 2.83 2.89
C ALA A 261 -23.20 3.20 3.55
N SER A 262 -24.28 2.48 3.29
CA SER A 262 -25.64 2.85 3.69
C SER A 262 -25.85 3.11 5.19
N GLY A 263 -25.04 2.47 6.05
CA GLY A 263 -25.05 2.69 7.50
C GLY A 263 -24.21 3.90 7.97
N MET A 264 -23.44 4.52 7.07
CA MET A 264 -22.53 5.61 7.43
C MET A 264 -23.25 6.97 7.30
N THR A 265 -23.88 7.39 8.39
CA THR A 265 -24.63 8.64 8.48
C THR A 265 -23.90 9.64 9.40
N ALA A 266 -24.41 10.88 9.47
CA ALA A 266 -23.84 11.94 10.31
C ALA A 266 -23.61 11.45 11.75
N GLY A 267 -22.38 11.64 12.26
CA GLY A 267 -21.96 11.25 13.61
C GLY A 267 -21.47 9.80 13.77
N THR A 268 -21.56 8.94 12.75
CA THR A 268 -21.11 7.53 12.86
C THR A 268 -19.59 7.36 12.79
N HIS A 269 -18.92 8.28 12.12
CA HIS A 269 -17.46 8.36 12.02
C HIS A 269 -16.99 9.79 11.85
N GLY A 270 -15.71 10.06 12.10
CA GLY A 270 -15.12 11.38 11.95
C GLY A 270 -13.60 11.34 11.97
N SER A 271 -12.99 12.36 11.39
CA SER A 271 -11.56 12.63 11.44
C SER A 271 -11.33 14.13 11.60
N THR A 272 -10.41 14.54 12.46
CA THR A 272 -10.06 15.95 12.60
C THR A 272 -9.33 16.47 11.36
N TYR A 273 -8.36 15.72 10.83
CA TYR A 273 -7.49 16.14 9.74
C TYR A 273 -7.82 15.47 8.41
N GLY A 274 -8.55 14.36 8.40
CA GLY A 274 -8.90 13.66 7.16
C GLY A 274 -9.65 14.56 6.20
N GLY A 275 -9.15 14.67 4.96
CA GLY A 275 -9.75 15.53 3.93
C GLY A 275 -9.39 17.02 4.07
N ASN A 276 -8.31 17.36 4.80
CA ASN A 276 -7.88 18.75 4.90
C ASN A 276 -7.45 19.32 3.52
N PRO A 277 -7.56 20.65 3.32
CA PRO A 277 -7.26 21.27 2.03
C PRO A 277 -5.87 20.97 1.48
N LEU A 278 -4.83 20.92 2.34
CA LEU A 278 -3.45 20.64 1.89
C LEU A 278 -3.33 19.22 1.32
N ALA A 279 -3.81 18.23 2.07
CA ALA A 279 -3.75 16.83 1.65
C ALA A 279 -4.55 16.62 0.35
N CYS A 280 -5.77 17.19 0.27
CA CYS A 280 -6.63 17.05 -0.91
C CYS A 280 -6.02 17.72 -2.14
N SER A 281 -5.40 18.90 -2.01
CA SER A 281 -4.72 19.57 -3.13
C SER A 281 -3.58 18.74 -3.71
N VAL A 282 -2.80 18.08 -2.84
CA VAL A 282 -1.75 17.15 -3.29
C VAL A 282 -2.37 15.90 -3.92
N GLY A 283 -3.39 15.31 -3.31
CA GLY A 283 -4.08 14.12 -3.83
C GLY A 283 -4.70 14.33 -5.21
N ILE A 284 -5.33 15.50 -5.44
CA ILE A 284 -5.84 15.91 -6.76
C ILE A 284 -4.70 15.85 -7.79
N LYS A 285 -3.57 16.50 -7.48
CA LYS A 285 -2.43 16.55 -8.40
C LYS A 285 -1.83 15.16 -8.66
N VAL A 286 -1.73 14.31 -7.64
CA VAL A 286 -1.30 12.91 -7.83
C VAL A 286 -2.21 12.18 -8.81
N LEU A 287 -3.55 12.25 -8.64
CA LEU A 287 -4.48 11.58 -9.54
C LEU A 287 -4.45 12.15 -10.96
N GLU A 288 -4.35 13.47 -11.12
CA GLU A 288 -4.22 14.10 -12.43
C GLU A 288 -3.00 13.61 -13.22
N ILE A 289 -1.88 13.30 -12.53
CA ILE A 289 -0.66 12.79 -13.17
C ILE A 289 -0.76 11.27 -13.39
N VAL A 290 -1.10 10.53 -12.33
CA VAL A 290 -1.02 9.06 -12.33
C VAL A 290 -2.14 8.43 -13.16
N ASN A 291 -3.36 8.97 -13.07
CA ASN A 291 -4.53 8.38 -13.71
C ASN A 291 -4.67 8.78 -15.18
N THR A 292 -3.57 8.63 -15.94
CA THR A 292 -3.57 8.79 -17.39
C THR A 292 -3.11 7.48 -18.04
N PRO A 293 -3.68 7.10 -19.21
CA PRO A 293 -3.26 5.91 -19.92
C PRO A 293 -1.76 5.86 -20.21
N GLU A 294 -1.19 7.00 -20.57
CA GLU A 294 0.25 7.14 -20.88
C GLU A 294 1.11 6.84 -19.66
N PHE A 295 0.75 7.39 -18.50
CA PHE A 295 1.48 7.17 -17.26
C PHE A 295 1.40 5.71 -16.80
N LEU A 296 0.19 5.14 -16.74
CA LEU A 296 -0.05 3.75 -16.34
C LEU A 296 0.66 2.75 -17.26
N ASN A 297 0.62 2.99 -18.58
CA ASN A 297 1.38 2.18 -19.56
C ASN A 297 2.89 2.32 -19.37
N SER A 298 3.39 3.49 -18.95
CA SER A 298 4.81 3.67 -18.65
C SER A 298 5.25 2.83 -17.45
N VAL A 299 4.40 2.70 -16.43
CA VAL A 299 4.64 1.81 -15.26
C VAL A 299 4.79 0.37 -15.71
N THR A 300 3.89 -0.11 -16.56
CA THR A 300 3.95 -1.48 -17.10
C THR A 300 5.23 -1.72 -17.90
N LYS A 301 5.65 -0.76 -18.74
CA LYS A 301 6.92 -0.86 -19.51
C LYS A 301 8.13 -0.93 -18.58
N LYS A 302 8.21 -0.05 -17.59
CA LYS A 302 9.29 -0.01 -16.59
C LYS A 302 9.36 -1.31 -15.77
N SER A 303 8.21 -1.84 -15.41
CA SER A 303 8.10 -3.15 -14.75
C SER A 303 8.77 -4.25 -15.58
N GLY A 304 8.49 -4.30 -16.89
CA GLY A 304 9.12 -5.26 -17.80
C GLY A 304 10.64 -5.14 -17.81
N LEU A 305 11.18 -3.91 -17.87
CA LEU A 305 12.62 -3.67 -17.86
C LEU A 305 13.28 -4.13 -16.56
N ILE A 306 12.69 -3.78 -15.40
CA ILE A 306 13.22 -4.21 -14.10
C ILE A 306 13.14 -5.73 -13.99
N THR A 307 12.01 -6.35 -14.32
CA THR A 307 11.83 -7.80 -14.25
C THR A 307 12.87 -8.54 -15.12
N GLN A 308 13.08 -8.08 -16.35
CA GLN A 308 14.09 -8.67 -17.23
C GLN A 308 15.51 -8.55 -16.63
N GLY A 309 15.86 -7.39 -16.08
CA GLY A 309 17.16 -7.21 -15.41
C GLY A 309 17.32 -8.11 -14.18
N LEU A 310 16.25 -8.23 -13.35
CA LEU A 310 16.27 -9.11 -12.19
C LEU A 310 16.38 -10.59 -12.56
N LEU A 311 15.74 -11.05 -13.65
CA LEU A 311 15.93 -12.41 -14.16
C LEU A 311 17.39 -12.67 -14.52
N GLY A 312 18.07 -11.72 -15.19
CA GLY A 312 19.49 -11.82 -15.45
C GLY A 312 20.36 -11.88 -14.18
N LEU A 313 19.94 -11.19 -13.11
CA LEU A 313 20.63 -11.29 -11.82
C LEU A 313 20.43 -12.66 -11.15
N ILE A 314 19.23 -13.26 -11.23
CA ILE A 314 18.97 -14.61 -10.72
C ILE A 314 19.85 -15.64 -11.45
N ASP A 315 19.90 -15.57 -12.78
CA ASP A 315 20.73 -16.47 -13.60
C ASP A 315 22.23 -16.35 -13.25
N LYS A 316 22.70 -15.14 -13.00
CA LYS A 316 24.10 -14.85 -12.66
C LYS A 316 24.48 -15.18 -11.22
N TYR A 317 23.53 -15.02 -10.27
CA TYR A 317 23.72 -15.20 -8.84
C TYR A 317 22.69 -16.17 -8.23
N PRO A 318 22.60 -17.43 -8.73
CA PRO A 318 21.64 -18.42 -8.27
C PRO A 318 21.86 -18.89 -6.82
N ASP A 319 22.99 -18.55 -6.22
CA ASP A 319 23.34 -18.77 -4.82
C ASP A 319 22.89 -17.64 -3.89
N ILE A 320 22.51 -16.48 -4.46
CA ILE A 320 21.99 -15.32 -3.71
C ILE A 320 20.48 -15.19 -3.87
N PHE A 321 19.95 -15.40 -5.07
CA PHE A 321 18.54 -15.17 -5.40
C PHE A 321 17.81 -16.47 -5.77
N GLU A 322 16.49 -16.49 -5.51
CA GLU A 322 15.63 -17.64 -5.76
C GLU A 322 14.58 -17.34 -6.86
N GLU A 323 13.77 -16.30 -6.66
CA GLU A 323 12.66 -15.96 -7.56
C GLU A 323 12.31 -14.46 -7.51
N ILE A 324 11.54 -14.00 -8.51
CA ILE A 324 10.92 -12.68 -8.55
C ILE A 324 9.43 -12.85 -8.26
N ARG A 325 8.85 -11.89 -7.53
CA ARG A 325 7.43 -11.81 -7.21
C ARG A 325 6.88 -10.43 -7.54
N GLY A 326 5.55 -10.35 -7.70
CA GLY A 326 4.82 -9.11 -7.87
C GLY A 326 4.56 -8.73 -9.31
N THR A 327 4.05 -7.51 -9.49
CA THR A 327 3.70 -6.93 -10.79
C THR A 327 3.80 -5.42 -10.74
N GLY A 328 3.87 -4.78 -11.90
CA GLY A 328 4.08 -3.34 -11.98
C GLY A 328 5.40 -2.94 -11.30
N LEU A 329 5.39 -1.83 -10.59
CA LEU A 329 6.52 -1.37 -9.78
C LEU A 329 6.35 -1.74 -8.29
N MET A 330 5.69 -2.86 -8.03
CA MET A 330 5.64 -3.56 -6.74
C MET A 330 6.27 -4.93 -6.91
N LEU A 331 7.60 -4.97 -6.90
CA LEU A 331 8.38 -6.17 -7.15
C LEU A 331 9.12 -6.60 -5.88
N GLY A 332 9.38 -7.90 -5.79
CA GLY A 332 10.18 -8.50 -4.75
C GLY A 332 11.13 -9.53 -5.34
N ILE A 333 12.34 -9.57 -4.82
CA ILE A 333 13.28 -10.64 -5.10
C ILE A 333 13.48 -11.48 -3.84
N LYS A 334 13.19 -12.77 -3.91
CA LYS A 334 13.41 -13.69 -2.81
C LYS A 334 14.87 -14.09 -2.75
N CYS A 335 15.48 -13.93 -1.58
CA CYS A 335 16.89 -14.18 -1.36
C CYS A 335 17.12 -15.57 -0.74
N LYS A 336 18.26 -16.17 -1.02
CA LYS A 336 18.81 -17.35 -0.35
C LYS A 336 19.70 -16.99 0.83
N CYS A 337 20.35 -15.80 0.79
CA CYS A 337 20.97 -15.17 1.95
C CYS A 337 19.89 -14.46 2.80
N PRO A 338 20.15 -14.10 4.06
CA PRO A 338 19.23 -13.26 4.82
C PRO A 338 18.97 -11.95 4.09
N ASN A 339 17.70 -11.59 3.88
CA ASN A 339 17.35 -10.38 3.16
C ASN A 339 17.85 -9.09 3.83
N LEU A 340 18.01 -9.10 5.15
CA LEU A 340 18.58 -7.98 5.89
C LEU A 340 20.05 -7.76 5.54
N ASP A 341 20.83 -8.83 5.32
CA ASP A 341 22.23 -8.72 4.91
C ASP A 341 22.31 -8.08 3.52
N PHE A 342 21.41 -8.47 2.61
CA PHE A 342 21.33 -7.86 1.28
C PHE A 342 20.97 -6.38 1.34
N VAL A 343 19.99 -6.01 2.17
CA VAL A 343 19.60 -4.61 2.36
C VAL A 343 20.73 -3.78 2.97
N GLN A 344 21.45 -4.31 3.95
CA GLN A 344 22.57 -3.60 4.59
C GLN A 344 23.77 -3.44 3.64
N GLU A 345 24.13 -4.47 2.88
CA GLU A 345 25.16 -4.35 1.85
C GLU A 345 24.76 -3.35 0.75
N GLY A 346 23.47 -3.27 0.44
CA GLY A 346 22.93 -2.27 -0.48
C GLY A 346 23.24 -0.82 -0.05
N TYR A 347 23.29 -0.54 1.26
CA TYR A 347 23.68 0.80 1.72
C TYR A 347 25.11 1.17 1.33
N GLU A 348 26.04 0.21 1.33
CA GLU A 348 27.42 0.39 0.88
C GLU A 348 27.54 0.59 -0.65
N LYS A 349 26.51 0.16 -1.39
CA LYS A 349 26.36 0.39 -2.83
C LYS A 349 25.45 1.58 -3.14
N ALA A 350 25.09 2.35 -2.11
CA ALA A 350 24.22 3.53 -2.19
C ALA A 350 22.86 3.24 -2.88
N ILE A 351 22.27 2.06 -2.63
CA ILE A 351 20.92 1.70 -3.03
C ILE A 351 20.07 1.36 -1.82
N LEU A 352 18.84 1.88 -1.78
CA LEU A 352 17.89 1.64 -0.71
C LEU A 352 16.80 0.68 -1.20
N THR A 353 16.68 -0.44 -0.50
CA THR A 353 15.64 -1.46 -0.73
C THR A 353 14.93 -1.75 0.58
N VAL A 354 13.81 -2.45 0.54
CA VAL A 354 12.95 -2.67 1.72
C VAL A 354 12.81 -4.17 2.01
N PRO A 355 13.20 -4.64 3.19
CA PRO A 355 12.98 -6.04 3.54
C PRO A 355 11.49 -6.34 3.75
N ALA A 356 11.07 -7.57 3.46
CA ALA A 356 9.75 -8.10 3.74
C ALA A 356 9.83 -9.50 4.34
N SER A 357 8.68 -10.05 4.73
CA SER A 357 8.57 -11.45 5.16
C SER A 357 8.98 -12.41 4.04
N ASP A 358 9.11 -13.70 4.38
CA ASP A 358 9.50 -14.76 3.45
C ASP A 358 10.85 -14.51 2.74
N ASN A 359 11.76 -13.83 3.45
CA ASN A 359 13.11 -13.53 2.98
C ASN A 359 13.17 -12.73 1.65
N VAL A 360 12.18 -11.87 1.43
CA VAL A 360 12.05 -11.04 0.22
C VAL A 360 12.68 -9.65 0.44
N VAL A 361 13.36 -9.14 -0.57
CA VAL A 361 13.75 -7.73 -0.72
C VAL A 361 12.79 -7.06 -1.70
N ARG A 362 12.10 -6.01 -1.25
CA ARG A 362 11.14 -5.27 -2.06
C ARG A 362 11.80 -4.15 -2.85
N LEU A 363 11.33 -3.99 -4.09
CA LEU A 363 11.63 -2.89 -4.98
C LEU A 363 10.33 -2.15 -5.28
N LEU A 364 10.21 -0.95 -4.73
CA LEU A 364 9.01 -0.09 -4.75
C LEU A 364 9.39 1.32 -5.24
N PRO A 365 10.11 1.47 -6.38
CA PRO A 365 10.62 2.78 -6.80
C PRO A 365 9.47 3.76 -7.06
N ALA A 366 9.80 5.03 -7.21
CA ALA A 366 8.87 6.03 -7.74
C ALA A 366 8.33 5.58 -9.10
N LEU A 367 7.04 5.86 -9.39
CA LEU A 367 6.39 5.41 -10.63
C LEU A 367 6.94 6.12 -11.86
N ASN A 368 7.50 7.30 -11.67
CA ASN A 368 8.16 8.09 -12.71
C ASN A 368 9.67 7.82 -12.84
N ILE A 369 10.22 6.82 -12.13
CA ILE A 369 11.63 6.40 -12.27
C ILE A 369 12.03 6.33 -13.73
N THR A 370 13.23 6.83 -14.07
CA THR A 370 13.73 6.85 -15.45
C THR A 370 14.38 5.51 -15.85
N ILE A 371 14.61 5.33 -17.15
CA ILE A 371 15.31 4.12 -17.66
C ILE A 371 16.76 4.11 -17.17
N GLU A 372 17.40 5.26 -17.12
CA GLU A 372 18.78 5.44 -16.63
C GLU A 372 18.87 5.05 -15.15
N GLU A 373 17.91 5.48 -14.33
CA GLU A 373 17.83 5.10 -12.91
C GLU A 373 17.56 3.60 -12.73
N ILE A 374 16.73 3.00 -13.59
CA ILE A 374 16.50 1.54 -13.59
C ILE A 374 17.80 0.79 -13.87
N ASN A 375 18.55 1.20 -14.89
CA ASN A 375 19.82 0.58 -15.23
C ASN A 375 20.85 0.75 -14.09
N GLU A 376 20.92 1.90 -13.48
CA GLU A 376 21.75 2.17 -12.31
C GLU A 376 21.33 1.29 -11.11
N ALA A 377 20.02 1.16 -10.85
CA ALA A 377 19.52 0.29 -9.79
C ALA A 377 19.96 -1.17 -10.02
N LEU A 378 19.79 -1.70 -11.23
CA LEU A 378 20.19 -3.07 -11.57
C LEU A 378 21.70 -3.26 -11.40
N SER A 379 22.51 -2.28 -11.79
CA SER A 379 23.96 -2.31 -11.58
C SER A 379 24.34 -2.36 -10.10
N ARG A 380 23.69 -1.55 -9.25
CA ARG A 380 23.94 -1.52 -7.79
C ARG A 380 23.45 -2.80 -7.10
N LEU A 381 22.32 -3.35 -7.52
CA LEU A 381 21.83 -4.65 -7.04
C LEU A 381 22.82 -5.77 -7.40
N GLU A 382 23.39 -5.72 -8.59
CA GLU A 382 24.43 -6.66 -9.02
C GLU A 382 25.71 -6.53 -8.17
N GLN A 383 26.18 -5.31 -7.92
CA GLN A 383 27.35 -5.05 -7.06
C GLN A 383 27.09 -5.57 -5.64
N THR A 384 25.87 -5.37 -5.10
CA THR A 384 25.44 -5.89 -3.79
C THR A 384 25.52 -7.41 -3.74
N ALA A 385 24.97 -8.09 -4.76
CA ALA A 385 25.00 -9.54 -4.86
C ALA A 385 26.43 -10.07 -4.96
N ASN A 386 27.26 -9.42 -5.75
CA ASN A 386 28.68 -9.81 -5.93
C ASN A 386 29.48 -9.69 -4.63
N SER A 387 29.27 -8.62 -3.85
CA SER A 387 29.94 -8.45 -2.54
C SER A 387 29.56 -9.56 -1.56
N LEU A 388 28.28 -9.92 -1.48
CA LEU A 388 27.81 -11.01 -0.61
C LEU A 388 28.31 -12.39 -1.05
N ARG A 389 28.57 -12.59 -2.33
CA ARG A 389 29.14 -13.84 -2.86
C ARG A 389 30.61 -14.01 -2.51
N ILE A 390 31.38 -12.92 -2.53
CA ILE A 390 32.80 -12.93 -2.20
C ILE A 390 33.05 -13.10 -0.69
N ALA A 391 32.10 -12.61 0.14
CA ALA A 391 32.18 -12.70 1.59
C ALA A 391 31.88 -14.10 2.19
N LYS A 392 31.38 -15.02 1.36
CA LYS A 392 31.16 -16.45 1.72
C LYS A 392 32.42 -17.28 1.43
#